data_11ecdfbe850f69cdba1822ecc3af0641
#
_entry.id   11ecdfbe850f69cdba1822ecc3af0641
#
_cell.length_a   1.000
_cell.length_b   1.000
_cell.length_c   1.000
_cell.angle_alpha   90.00
_cell.angle_beta   90.00
_cell.angle_gamma   90.00
#
_symmetry.space_group_name_H-M   'P 1'
#
loop_
_entity.id
_entity.type
_entity.pdbx_description
1 polymer ?
#
loop_
_entity_poly.entity_id
_entity_poly.type
_entity_poly.pdbx_seq_one_letter_code
_entity_poly.pdbx_strand_id
1 'polypeptide(L)'
;VSDLNNFSNQITILRKYWNFITPKQFYDICHGKKKINKRLLLLTFDDGFESNFYVAQDILKKFSIKAIFFLPLKFLLIKKKSLKINFIKHNLKIKSPHKRMNNMTLDQIKKIIKLKHSIGAHTYSHINLKNVKNNEKIKYEIVDSANKLQKILKIKINDFSFNFGRLRDISLRMLSLSKKRFDLIYTGIRGDNINTNKIIFRDNVLPSDNKYDLFTYLSGQLDFLYLNERETLKSN
;
A
#
# COMPACT_ATOMS: atom_id res chain seq x y z
N VAL A 1 12.94 7.08 16.07
CA VAL A 1 12.51 8.44 16.48
C VAL A 1 12.77 9.43 15.36
N SER A 2 13.97 9.43 14.74
CA SER A 2 14.29 10.33 13.60
C SER A 2 13.30 10.19 12.44
N ASP A 3 12.95 8.98 12.03
CA ASP A 3 12.07 8.73 10.88
C ASP A 3 10.63 9.22 11.11
N LEU A 4 10.12 9.14 12.35
CA LEU A 4 8.80 9.69 12.68
C LEU A 4 8.78 11.22 12.60
N ASN A 5 9.84 11.88 13.08
CA ASN A 5 9.97 13.33 12.99
C ASN A 5 10.10 13.79 11.53
N ASN A 6 10.93 13.11 10.74
CA ASN A 6 11.10 13.38 9.32
C ASN A 6 9.76 13.23 8.57
N PHE A 7 9.03 12.14 8.81
CA PHE A 7 7.73 11.94 8.22
C PHE A 7 6.70 13.02 8.63
N SER A 8 6.69 13.42 9.91
CA SER A 8 5.84 14.52 10.38
C SER A 8 6.15 15.84 9.67
N ASN A 9 7.45 16.12 9.44
CA ASN A 9 7.88 17.30 8.69
C ASN A 9 7.45 17.22 7.22
N GLN A 10 7.59 16.05 6.56
CA GLN A 10 7.11 15.81 5.20
C GLN A 10 5.60 16.09 5.10
N ILE A 11 4.78 15.58 6.03
CA ILE A 11 3.33 15.87 6.07
C ILE A 11 3.08 17.37 6.21
N THR A 12 3.82 18.07 7.06
CA THR A 12 3.69 19.52 7.26
C THR A 12 4.00 20.31 5.98
N ILE A 13 5.02 19.89 5.22
CA ILE A 13 5.35 20.48 3.93
C ILE A 13 4.26 20.18 2.89
N LEU A 14 3.88 18.91 2.74
CA LEU A 14 2.93 18.47 1.71
C LEU A 14 1.55 19.12 1.86
N ARG A 15 1.06 19.33 3.09
CA ARG A 15 -0.24 19.99 3.35
C ARG A 15 -0.32 21.42 2.82
N LYS A 16 0.77 22.07 2.54
CA LYS A 16 0.79 23.43 1.95
C LYS A 16 0.43 23.42 0.46
N TYR A 17 0.60 22.28 -0.22
CA TYR A 17 0.51 22.19 -1.69
C TYR A 17 -0.49 21.14 -2.18
N TRP A 18 -0.81 20.15 -1.36
CA TRP A 18 -1.74 19.05 -1.66
C TRP A 18 -2.81 18.91 -0.59
N ASN A 19 -4.00 18.49 -1.02
CA ASN A 19 -5.08 18.16 -0.11
C ASN A 19 -5.07 16.65 0.15
N PHE A 20 -4.88 16.25 1.39
CA PHE A 20 -5.00 14.85 1.77
C PHE A 20 -6.45 14.41 1.75
N ILE A 21 -6.72 13.31 1.06
CA ILE A 21 -8.04 12.71 0.96
C ILE A 21 -8.12 11.38 1.70
N THR A 22 -9.32 11.01 2.07
CA THR A 22 -9.59 9.72 2.71
C THR A 22 -9.68 8.59 1.66
N PRO A 23 -9.47 7.32 2.05
CA PRO A 23 -9.68 6.18 1.16
C PRO A 23 -11.08 6.18 0.52
N LYS A 24 -12.12 6.55 1.28
CA LYS A 24 -13.48 6.67 0.75
C LYS A 24 -13.60 7.74 -0.33
N GLN A 25 -13.03 8.91 -0.12
CA GLN A 25 -13.04 9.98 -1.13
C GLN A 25 -12.31 9.57 -2.39
N PHE A 26 -11.18 8.88 -2.25
CA PHE A 26 -10.43 8.34 -3.38
C PHE A 26 -11.25 7.30 -4.17
N TYR A 27 -11.87 6.36 -3.46
CA TYR A 27 -12.79 5.39 -4.07
C TYR A 27 -13.91 6.10 -4.85
N ASP A 28 -14.55 7.11 -4.26
CA ASP A 28 -15.63 7.86 -4.91
C ASP A 28 -15.14 8.60 -6.18
N ILE A 29 -13.90 9.09 -6.19
CA ILE A 29 -13.26 9.70 -7.37
C ILE A 29 -13.01 8.66 -8.46
N CYS A 30 -12.40 7.53 -8.12
CA CYS A 30 -12.11 6.46 -9.08
C CYS A 30 -13.38 5.89 -9.75
N HIS A 31 -14.52 6.00 -9.06
CA HIS A 31 -15.83 5.55 -9.58
C HIS A 31 -16.68 6.69 -10.20
N GLY A 32 -16.06 7.84 -10.47
CA GLY A 32 -16.73 8.98 -11.12
C GLY A 32 -17.78 9.71 -10.28
N LYS A 33 -17.88 9.40 -8.98
CA LYS A 33 -18.86 10.04 -8.05
C LYS A 33 -18.43 11.42 -7.61
N LYS A 34 -17.16 11.79 -7.78
CA LYS A 34 -16.61 13.11 -7.46
C LYS A 34 -15.63 13.57 -8.53
N LYS A 35 -15.67 14.85 -8.87
CA LYS A 35 -14.72 15.49 -9.79
C LYS A 35 -13.46 15.92 -9.05
N ILE A 36 -12.32 15.82 -9.72
CA ILE A 36 -11.03 16.33 -9.24
C ILE A 36 -10.90 17.78 -9.68
N ASN A 37 -10.76 18.69 -8.71
CA ASN A 37 -10.55 20.12 -8.95
C ASN A 37 -9.32 20.70 -8.20
N LYS A 38 -8.54 19.83 -7.56
CA LYS A 38 -7.37 20.20 -6.74
C LYS A 38 -6.30 19.13 -6.83
N ARG A 39 -5.09 19.45 -6.38
CA ARG A 39 -4.02 18.45 -6.17
C ARG A 39 -4.36 17.63 -4.94
N LEU A 40 -4.61 16.33 -5.13
CA LEU A 40 -5.05 15.41 -4.09
C LEU A 40 -3.98 14.36 -3.79
N LEU A 41 -3.81 14.00 -2.53
CA LEU A 41 -2.94 12.91 -2.08
C LEU A 41 -3.71 11.92 -1.23
N LEU A 42 -3.57 10.63 -1.54
CA LEU A 42 -3.93 9.53 -0.67
C LEU A 42 -2.66 8.85 -0.16
N LEU A 43 -2.55 8.68 1.16
CA LEU A 43 -1.44 7.93 1.74
C LEU A 43 -1.73 6.44 1.80
N THR A 44 -0.69 5.64 1.49
CA THR A 44 -0.73 4.19 1.66
C THR A 44 0.53 3.70 2.36
N PHE A 45 0.42 2.62 3.13
CA PHE A 45 1.52 1.97 3.83
C PHE A 45 1.47 0.48 3.54
N ASP A 46 2.57 -0.07 3.05
CA ASP A 46 2.68 -1.50 2.74
C ASP A 46 3.34 -2.26 3.91
N ASP A 47 3.39 -3.59 3.82
CA ASP A 47 4.12 -4.56 4.66
C ASP A 47 3.59 -4.79 6.07
N GLY A 48 2.84 -3.90 6.67
CA GLY A 48 2.26 -4.10 8.00
C GLY A 48 3.27 -4.08 9.15
N PHE A 49 4.32 -3.27 9.06
CA PHE A 49 5.25 -3.04 10.16
C PHE A 49 4.58 -2.34 11.35
N GLU A 50 5.01 -2.68 12.57
CA GLU A 50 4.53 -2.05 13.80
C GLU A 50 4.75 -0.53 13.80
N SER A 51 5.81 -0.04 13.17
CA SER A 51 6.07 1.40 13.01
C SER A 51 4.91 2.14 12.32
N ASN A 52 4.20 1.49 11.40
CA ASN A 52 3.05 2.07 10.72
C ASN A 52 1.87 2.33 11.69
N PHE A 53 1.75 1.53 12.77
CA PHE A 53 0.77 1.80 13.82
C PHE A 53 1.08 3.10 14.57
N TYR A 54 2.35 3.34 14.92
CA TYR A 54 2.74 4.59 15.58
C TYR A 54 2.57 5.80 14.65
N VAL A 55 2.88 5.66 13.35
CA VAL A 55 2.57 6.68 12.35
C VAL A 55 1.07 7.01 12.36
N ALA A 56 0.20 6.00 12.34
CA ALA A 56 -1.25 6.21 12.34
C ALA A 56 -1.73 6.90 13.62
N GLN A 57 -1.23 6.47 14.79
CA GLN A 57 -1.68 6.95 16.10
C GLN A 57 -1.15 8.35 16.43
N ASP A 58 0.12 8.62 16.14
CA ASP A 58 0.81 9.81 16.63
C ASP A 58 0.88 10.93 15.57
N ILE A 59 0.96 10.57 14.30
CA ILE A 59 1.11 11.54 13.21
C ILE A 59 -0.21 11.73 12.45
N LEU A 60 -0.73 10.68 11.83
CA LEU A 60 -1.91 10.83 10.97
C LEU A 60 -3.14 11.30 11.75
N LYS A 61 -3.30 10.83 13.00
CA LYS A 61 -4.36 11.30 13.91
C LYS A 61 -4.21 12.80 14.20
N LYS A 62 -3.01 13.27 14.52
CA LYS A 62 -2.72 14.71 14.77
C LYS A 62 -3.10 15.59 13.58
N PHE A 63 -2.83 15.13 12.37
CA PHE A 63 -3.13 15.89 11.14
C PHE A 63 -4.52 15.57 10.55
N SER A 64 -5.33 14.73 11.20
CA SER A 64 -6.64 14.27 10.72
C SER A 64 -6.60 13.57 9.34
N ILE A 65 -5.46 12.98 8.99
CA ILE A 65 -5.24 12.27 7.72
C ILE A 65 -5.68 10.82 7.86
N LYS A 66 -6.29 10.26 6.81
CA LYS A 66 -6.64 8.84 6.72
C LYS A 66 -5.83 8.18 5.61
N ALA A 67 -5.49 6.91 5.81
CA ALA A 67 -4.61 6.16 4.91
C ALA A 67 -5.15 4.74 4.69
N ILE A 68 -4.55 4.02 3.74
CA ILE A 68 -4.74 2.58 3.56
C ILE A 68 -3.48 1.86 4.03
N PHE A 69 -3.66 0.76 4.77
CA PHE A 69 -2.59 -0.12 5.22
C PHE A 69 -2.72 -1.47 4.53
N PHE A 70 -1.77 -1.83 3.68
CA PHE A 70 -1.73 -3.10 2.97
C PHE A 70 -0.94 -4.15 3.76
N LEU A 71 -1.58 -5.26 4.10
CA LEU A 71 -1.10 -6.20 5.09
C LEU A 71 -0.84 -7.59 4.50
N PRO A 72 0.41 -8.10 4.53
CA PRO A 72 0.70 -9.50 4.22
C PRO A 72 0.19 -10.39 5.36
N LEU A 73 -0.78 -11.25 5.07
CA LEU A 73 -1.46 -12.01 6.12
C LEU A 73 -0.53 -12.89 6.95
N LYS A 74 0.43 -13.58 6.31
CA LYS A 74 1.39 -14.44 7.01
C LYS A 74 2.20 -13.64 8.03
N PHE A 75 2.65 -12.43 7.67
CA PHE A 75 3.44 -11.61 8.58
C PHE A 75 2.67 -11.26 9.85
N LEU A 76 1.39 -10.90 9.72
CA LEU A 76 0.53 -10.60 10.87
C LEU A 76 0.36 -11.77 11.84
N LEU A 77 0.35 -13.00 11.31
CA LEU A 77 0.11 -14.21 12.10
C LEU A 77 1.38 -14.74 12.79
N ILE A 78 2.55 -14.26 12.41
CA ILE A 78 3.81 -14.68 13.05
C ILE A 78 3.93 -14.09 14.46
N LYS A 79 4.02 -14.96 15.46
CA LYS A 79 4.21 -14.56 16.87
C LYS A 79 5.68 -14.61 17.30
N LYS A 80 6.41 -15.66 16.90
CA LYS A 80 7.80 -15.92 17.32
C LYS A 80 8.77 -14.91 16.69
N LYS A 81 9.59 -14.24 17.52
CA LYS A 81 10.51 -13.17 17.08
C LYS A 81 11.48 -13.60 15.98
N SER A 82 12.09 -14.79 16.11
CA SER A 82 13.00 -15.32 15.10
C SER A 82 12.34 -15.52 13.73
N LEU A 83 11.07 -15.97 13.72
CA LEU A 83 10.31 -16.15 12.47
C LEU A 83 9.91 -14.80 11.86
N LYS A 84 9.67 -13.75 12.66
CA LYS A 84 9.44 -12.39 12.15
C LYS A 84 10.68 -11.85 11.44
N ILE A 85 11.84 -11.95 12.08
CA ILE A 85 13.12 -11.52 11.49
C ILE A 85 13.41 -12.30 10.20
N ASN A 86 13.18 -13.62 10.21
CA ASN A 86 13.33 -14.45 9.01
C ASN A 86 12.38 -13.99 7.88
N PHE A 87 11.11 -13.70 8.20
CA PHE A 87 10.15 -13.19 7.23
C PHE A 87 10.60 -11.84 6.65
N ILE A 88 11.03 -10.91 7.49
CA ILE A 88 11.52 -9.59 7.07
C ILE A 88 12.71 -9.76 6.12
N LYS A 89 13.65 -10.62 6.44
CA LYS A 89 14.83 -10.86 5.60
C LYS A 89 14.50 -11.51 4.26
N HIS A 90 13.71 -12.56 4.27
CA HIS A 90 13.51 -13.40 3.08
C HIS A 90 12.28 -13.03 2.24
N ASN A 91 11.22 -12.52 2.84
CA ASN A 91 10.00 -12.16 2.15
C ASN A 91 9.92 -10.66 1.84
N LEU A 92 10.21 -9.79 2.82
CA LEU A 92 10.24 -8.34 2.59
C LEU A 92 11.57 -7.84 2.02
N LYS A 93 12.57 -8.74 1.84
CA LYS A 93 13.87 -8.46 1.19
C LYS A 93 14.73 -7.41 1.90
N ILE A 94 14.56 -7.22 3.19
CA ILE A 94 15.42 -6.33 4.00
C ILE A 94 16.65 -7.14 4.43
N LYS A 95 17.81 -6.83 3.84
CA LYS A 95 19.06 -7.58 4.03
C LYS A 95 19.52 -7.65 5.49
N SER A 96 19.45 -6.53 6.20
CA SER A 96 19.91 -6.40 7.59
C SER A 96 18.78 -5.87 8.47
N PRO A 97 17.78 -6.71 8.83
CA PRO A 97 16.66 -6.25 9.64
C PRO A 97 17.13 -5.90 11.05
N HIS A 98 16.75 -4.71 11.50
CA HIS A 98 17.04 -4.29 12.86
C HIS A 98 16.26 -5.13 13.88
N LYS A 99 16.85 -5.46 15.04
CA LYS A 99 16.22 -6.31 16.08
C LYS A 99 14.88 -5.78 16.60
N ARG A 100 14.62 -4.47 16.47
CA ARG A 100 13.35 -3.83 16.87
C ARG A 100 12.26 -3.89 15.81
N MET A 101 12.57 -4.29 14.57
CA MET A 101 11.54 -4.45 13.53
C MET A 101 10.54 -5.54 13.94
N ASN A 102 9.26 -5.21 13.79
CA ASN A 102 8.17 -6.07 14.22
C ASN A 102 6.96 -5.88 13.31
N ASN A 103 6.06 -6.87 13.27
CA ASN A 103 4.75 -6.73 12.62
C ASN A 103 3.76 -6.08 13.58
N MET A 104 2.74 -5.42 13.03
CA MET A 104 1.57 -4.99 13.80
C MET A 104 0.87 -6.19 14.43
N THR A 105 0.33 -6.01 15.63
CA THR A 105 -0.58 -6.96 16.27
C THR A 105 -2.00 -6.76 15.77
N LEU A 106 -2.86 -7.78 15.93
CA LEU A 106 -4.28 -7.66 15.58
C LEU A 106 -4.98 -6.53 16.36
N ASP A 107 -4.58 -6.28 17.62
CA ASP A 107 -5.17 -5.20 18.41
C ASP A 107 -4.73 -3.81 17.92
N GLN A 108 -3.49 -3.67 17.47
CA GLN A 108 -3.02 -2.46 16.80
C GLN A 108 -3.80 -2.20 15.50
N ILE A 109 -4.04 -3.25 14.69
CA ILE A 109 -4.84 -3.13 13.47
C ILE A 109 -6.29 -2.75 13.78
N LYS A 110 -6.91 -3.33 14.80
CA LYS A 110 -8.26 -2.92 15.25
C LYS A 110 -8.30 -1.45 15.67
N LYS A 111 -7.25 -0.94 16.33
CA LYS A 111 -7.13 0.49 16.65
C LYS A 111 -7.02 1.35 15.40
N ILE A 112 -6.22 0.95 14.40
CA ILE A 112 -6.13 1.63 13.09
C ILE A 112 -7.52 1.71 12.42
N ILE A 113 -8.29 0.63 12.43
CA ILE A 113 -9.65 0.59 11.90
C ILE A 113 -10.59 1.56 12.68
N LYS A 114 -10.50 1.57 14.02
CA LYS A 114 -11.26 2.52 14.86
C LYS A 114 -10.91 3.98 14.55
N LEU A 115 -9.67 4.26 14.18
CA LEU A 115 -9.22 5.57 13.71
C LEU A 115 -9.70 5.92 12.29
N LYS A 116 -10.54 5.06 11.66
CA LYS A 116 -11.11 5.25 10.31
C LYS A 116 -10.09 5.20 9.18
N HIS A 117 -8.99 4.48 9.36
CA HIS A 117 -8.12 4.08 8.26
C HIS A 117 -8.68 2.83 7.58
N SER A 118 -8.32 2.61 6.31
CA SER A 118 -8.68 1.40 5.57
C SER A 118 -7.57 0.34 5.64
N ILE A 119 -7.97 -0.92 5.53
CA ILE A 119 -7.06 -2.05 5.43
C ILE A 119 -7.23 -2.67 4.04
N GLY A 120 -6.12 -2.93 3.36
CA GLY A 120 -6.03 -3.66 2.11
C GLY A 120 -5.23 -4.95 2.25
N ALA A 121 -5.36 -5.84 1.27
CA ALA A 121 -4.59 -7.07 1.19
C ALA A 121 -3.24 -6.84 0.47
N HIS A 122 -2.19 -7.58 0.90
CA HIS A 122 -0.85 -7.51 0.33
C HIS A 122 -0.24 -8.90 0.15
N THR A 123 -0.99 -9.80 -0.49
CA THR A 123 -0.73 -11.23 -0.61
C THR A 123 -0.70 -11.97 0.75
N TYR A 124 -0.50 -13.27 0.70
CA TYR A 124 -0.32 -14.07 1.93
C TYR A 124 1.09 -13.91 2.49
N SER A 125 2.11 -14.24 1.70
CA SER A 125 3.48 -14.42 2.16
C SER A 125 4.49 -13.43 1.59
N HIS A 126 4.05 -12.43 0.85
CA HIS A 126 4.90 -11.39 0.24
C HIS A 126 6.03 -11.96 -0.64
N ILE A 127 5.77 -13.04 -1.38
CA ILE A 127 6.72 -13.58 -2.37
C ILE A 127 6.49 -12.94 -3.76
N ASN A 128 7.53 -12.91 -4.59
CA ASN A 128 7.35 -12.53 -5.99
C ASN A 128 6.60 -13.65 -6.73
N LEU A 129 5.38 -13.36 -7.17
CA LEU A 129 4.49 -14.33 -7.81
C LEU A 129 4.69 -14.42 -9.33
N LYS A 130 5.51 -13.55 -9.95
CA LYS A 130 5.66 -13.48 -11.41
C LYS A 130 5.98 -14.83 -12.05
N ASN A 131 6.86 -15.57 -11.43
CA ASN A 131 7.36 -16.85 -11.94
C ASN A 131 6.68 -18.07 -11.31
N VAL A 132 5.64 -17.87 -10.52
CA VAL A 132 4.88 -18.98 -9.93
C VAL A 132 3.94 -19.54 -10.98
N LYS A 133 4.19 -20.78 -11.42
CA LYS A 133 3.37 -21.50 -12.41
C LYS A 133 2.11 -22.11 -11.81
N ASN A 134 2.14 -22.44 -10.52
CA ASN A 134 1.02 -23.07 -9.83
C ASN A 134 -0.12 -22.04 -9.60
N ASN A 135 -1.21 -22.29 -10.24
CA ASN A 135 -2.38 -21.39 -10.27
C ASN A 135 -3.10 -21.32 -8.93
N GLU A 136 -3.24 -22.41 -8.23
CA GLU A 136 -3.86 -22.46 -6.91
C GLU A 136 -3.01 -21.70 -5.89
N LYS A 137 -1.68 -21.75 -6.03
CA LYS A 137 -0.78 -20.96 -5.20
C LYS A 137 -0.96 -19.45 -5.44
N ILE A 138 -1.08 -19.02 -6.71
CA ILE A 138 -1.35 -17.60 -7.02
C ILE A 138 -2.70 -17.16 -6.44
N LYS A 139 -3.74 -17.97 -6.63
CA LYS A 139 -5.07 -17.71 -6.07
C LYS A 139 -5.02 -17.63 -4.54
N TYR A 140 -4.32 -18.57 -3.89
CA TYR A 140 -4.15 -18.58 -2.44
C TYR A 140 -3.46 -17.30 -1.93
N GLU A 141 -2.38 -16.88 -2.59
CA GLU A 141 -1.62 -15.67 -2.21
C GLU A 141 -2.46 -14.39 -2.34
N ILE A 142 -3.30 -14.28 -3.37
CA ILE A 142 -4.05 -13.05 -3.69
C ILE A 142 -5.46 -13.09 -3.11
N VAL A 143 -6.24 -14.11 -3.46
CA VAL A 143 -7.68 -14.14 -3.20
C VAL A 143 -7.99 -14.72 -1.83
N ASP A 144 -7.50 -15.94 -1.57
CA ASP A 144 -7.85 -16.66 -0.35
C ASP A 144 -7.25 -16.02 0.89
N SER A 145 -6.05 -15.44 0.77
CA SER A 145 -5.43 -14.65 1.82
C SER A 145 -6.25 -13.42 2.19
N ALA A 146 -6.76 -12.69 1.19
CA ALA A 146 -7.63 -11.54 1.42
C ALA A 146 -8.96 -11.93 2.08
N ASN A 147 -9.55 -13.05 1.66
CA ASN A 147 -10.76 -13.58 2.27
C ASN A 147 -10.53 -14.00 3.74
N LYS A 148 -9.37 -14.60 4.05
CA LYS A 148 -8.97 -14.91 5.43
C LYS A 148 -8.76 -13.65 6.25
N LEU A 149 -8.06 -12.63 5.72
CA LEU A 149 -7.85 -11.34 6.37
C LEU A 149 -9.19 -10.67 6.70
N GLN A 150 -10.13 -10.65 5.74
CA GLN A 150 -11.49 -10.15 5.90
C GLN A 150 -12.23 -10.84 7.05
N LYS A 151 -12.16 -12.18 7.13
CA LYS A 151 -12.77 -12.97 8.20
C LYS A 151 -12.16 -12.65 9.57
N ILE A 152 -10.83 -12.56 9.67
CA ILE A 152 -10.11 -12.26 10.92
C ILE A 152 -10.46 -10.87 11.45
N LEU A 153 -10.50 -9.87 10.56
CA LEU A 153 -10.74 -8.47 10.94
C LEU A 153 -12.23 -8.11 11.00
N LYS A 154 -13.12 -8.96 10.48
CA LYS A 154 -14.57 -8.74 10.35
C LYS A 154 -14.92 -7.43 9.63
N ILE A 155 -14.18 -7.10 8.57
CA ILE A 155 -14.40 -5.95 7.69
C ILE A 155 -14.30 -6.38 6.23
N LYS A 156 -14.84 -5.58 5.30
CA LYS A 156 -14.61 -5.80 3.87
C LYS A 156 -13.18 -5.42 3.49
N ILE A 157 -12.53 -6.25 2.67
CA ILE A 157 -11.22 -5.98 2.08
C ILE A 157 -11.42 -5.83 0.57
N ASN A 158 -11.48 -4.61 0.11
CA ASN A 158 -11.77 -4.25 -1.28
C ASN A 158 -10.54 -3.75 -2.04
N ASP A 159 -9.46 -3.43 -1.31
CA ASP A 159 -8.22 -2.89 -1.85
C ASP A 159 -7.12 -3.95 -1.80
N PHE A 160 -6.31 -4.00 -2.86
CA PHE A 160 -5.18 -4.91 -2.97
C PHE A 160 -3.95 -4.17 -3.49
N SER A 161 -2.78 -4.41 -2.90
CA SER A 161 -1.50 -3.93 -3.42
C SER A 161 -0.62 -5.12 -3.83
N PHE A 162 -0.06 -5.05 -5.05
CA PHE A 162 0.96 -6.00 -5.48
C PHE A 162 2.26 -5.77 -4.70
N ASN A 163 2.86 -6.85 -4.21
CA ASN A 163 4.23 -6.79 -3.69
C ASN A 163 5.19 -6.52 -4.86
N PHE A 164 6.24 -5.71 -4.61
CA PHE A 164 7.17 -5.20 -5.63
C PHE A 164 6.50 -4.31 -6.67
N GLY A 165 5.36 -4.68 -7.22
CA GLY A 165 4.38 -3.86 -7.93
C GLY A 165 4.81 -3.24 -9.26
N ARG A 166 5.99 -3.57 -9.82
CA ARG A 166 6.40 -3.13 -11.16
C ARG A 166 5.81 -4.05 -12.24
N LEU A 167 5.73 -3.60 -13.48
CA LEU A 167 5.19 -4.39 -14.60
C LEU A 167 5.87 -5.76 -14.71
N ARG A 168 7.19 -5.80 -14.54
CA ARG A 168 7.97 -7.05 -14.56
C ARG A 168 7.60 -8.04 -13.46
N ASP A 169 6.95 -7.62 -12.39
CA ASP A 169 6.55 -8.43 -11.25
C ASP A 169 5.09 -8.88 -11.32
N ILE A 170 4.33 -8.36 -12.28
CA ILE A 170 2.89 -8.63 -12.44
C ILE A 170 2.68 -9.50 -13.68
N SER A 171 1.99 -10.63 -13.54
CA SER A 171 1.53 -11.43 -14.68
C SER A 171 0.06 -11.14 -14.99
N LEU A 172 -0.35 -11.37 -16.24
CA LEU A 172 -1.75 -11.23 -16.69
C LEU A 172 -2.71 -12.03 -15.78
N ARG A 173 -2.28 -13.19 -15.34
CA ARG A 173 -3.07 -14.02 -14.44
C ARG A 173 -3.27 -13.38 -13.07
N MET A 174 -2.21 -12.84 -12.47
CA MET A 174 -2.31 -12.10 -11.20
C MET A 174 -3.27 -10.92 -11.36
N LEU A 175 -3.13 -10.18 -12.45
CA LEU A 175 -3.97 -9.03 -12.77
C LEU A 175 -5.44 -9.43 -12.92
N SER A 176 -5.72 -10.49 -13.69
CA SER A 176 -7.08 -11.01 -13.89
C SER A 176 -7.75 -11.45 -12.58
N LEU A 177 -7.04 -12.22 -11.74
CA LEU A 177 -7.54 -12.63 -10.43
C LEU A 177 -7.82 -11.43 -9.52
N SER A 178 -6.92 -10.44 -9.52
CA SER A 178 -7.07 -9.23 -8.72
C SER A 178 -8.26 -8.40 -9.20
N LYS A 179 -8.43 -8.19 -10.52
CA LYS A 179 -9.55 -7.44 -11.11
C LYS A 179 -10.92 -8.05 -10.79
N LYS A 180 -10.99 -9.40 -10.67
CA LYS A 180 -12.22 -10.11 -10.29
C LYS A 180 -12.56 -9.96 -8.80
N ARG A 181 -11.55 -9.80 -7.95
CA ARG A 181 -11.74 -9.85 -6.48
C ARG A 181 -11.79 -8.48 -5.81
N PHE A 182 -11.06 -7.49 -6.33
CA PHE A 182 -10.89 -6.21 -5.67
C PHE A 182 -11.50 -5.05 -6.48
N ASP A 183 -11.88 -4.00 -5.77
CA ASP A 183 -12.38 -2.78 -6.36
C ASP A 183 -11.23 -1.91 -6.89
N LEU A 184 -10.16 -1.76 -6.11
CA LEU A 184 -8.95 -1.02 -6.49
C LEU A 184 -7.69 -1.87 -6.27
N ILE A 185 -6.77 -1.78 -7.24
CA ILE A 185 -5.55 -2.57 -7.31
C ILE A 185 -4.36 -1.62 -7.42
N TYR A 186 -3.52 -1.61 -6.40
CA TYR A 186 -2.41 -0.69 -6.27
C TYR A 186 -1.12 -1.32 -6.78
N THR A 187 -0.38 -0.56 -7.59
CA THR A 187 0.91 -0.95 -8.16
C THR A 187 2.05 -0.18 -7.50
N GLY A 188 3.29 -0.53 -7.82
CA GLY A 188 4.49 0.25 -7.50
C GLY A 188 5.01 1.01 -8.73
N ILE A 189 4.16 1.23 -9.72
CA ILE A 189 4.45 2.02 -10.92
C ILE A 189 4.03 3.45 -10.65
N ARG A 190 4.92 4.38 -10.95
CA ARG A 190 4.70 5.81 -10.76
C ARG A 190 3.67 6.36 -11.73
N GLY A 191 2.86 7.31 -11.28
CA GLY A 191 1.92 8.03 -12.13
C GLY A 191 0.73 8.61 -11.38
N ASP A 192 0.09 9.56 -12.03
CA ASP A 192 -1.19 10.10 -11.59
C ASP A 192 -2.34 9.09 -11.77
N ASN A 193 -3.45 9.36 -11.11
CA ASN A 193 -4.65 8.54 -11.17
C ASN A 193 -5.86 9.31 -11.74
N ILE A 194 -5.61 10.23 -12.67
CA ILE A 194 -6.66 10.91 -13.42
C ILE A 194 -7.26 9.90 -14.41
N ASN A 195 -8.58 9.80 -14.45
CA ASN A 195 -9.31 8.85 -15.31
C ASN A 195 -8.87 7.39 -15.12
N THR A 196 -8.50 7.02 -13.88
CA THR A 196 -8.18 5.64 -13.57
C THR A 196 -9.47 4.82 -13.35
N ASN A 197 -9.40 3.54 -13.65
CA ASN A 197 -10.47 2.61 -13.36
C ASN A 197 -10.14 1.80 -12.08
N LYS A 198 -9.65 0.58 -12.22
CA LYS A 198 -9.28 -0.29 -11.09
C LYS A 198 -7.80 -0.25 -10.73
N ILE A 199 -6.93 0.16 -11.66
CA ILE A 199 -5.48 0.09 -11.47
C ILE A 199 -4.95 1.42 -10.99
N ILE A 200 -4.32 1.43 -9.84
CA ILE A 200 -3.84 2.61 -9.14
C ILE A 200 -2.31 2.65 -9.20
N PHE A 201 -1.78 3.77 -9.67
CA PHE A 201 -0.36 4.08 -9.70
C PHE A 201 0.05 4.80 -8.43
N ARG A 202 1.29 4.59 -7.98
CA ARG A 202 1.76 5.16 -6.71
C ARG A 202 3.21 5.62 -6.80
N ASP A 203 3.50 6.73 -6.12
CA ASP A 203 4.84 7.16 -5.83
C ASP A 203 5.33 6.54 -4.53
N ASN A 204 6.55 6.02 -4.54
CA ASN A 204 7.22 5.57 -3.33
C ASN A 204 7.99 6.73 -2.71
N VAL A 205 7.70 7.03 -1.45
CA VAL A 205 8.31 8.12 -0.68
C VAL A 205 8.94 7.53 0.58
N LEU A 206 10.19 7.91 0.85
CA LEU A 206 10.93 7.48 2.04
C LEU A 206 10.96 8.59 3.09
N PRO A 207 11.06 8.26 4.39
CA PRO A 207 11.24 9.26 5.45
C PRO A 207 12.52 10.09 5.29
N SER A 208 13.51 9.59 4.55
CA SER A 208 14.75 10.30 4.23
C SER A 208 14.64 11.29 3.08
N ASP A 209 13.56 11.24 2.30
CA ASP A 209 13.38 12.13 1.15
C ASP A 209 13.19 13.58 1.62
N ASN A 210 13.93 14.47 1.01
CA ASN A 210 13.87 15.90 1.28
C ASN A 210 12.72 16.56 0.50
N LYS A 211 12.52 17.87 0.68
CA LYS A 211 11.47 18.64 0.02
C LYS A 211 11.54 18.54 -1.52
N TYR A 212 12.73 18.59 -2.09
CA TYR A 212 12.91 18.55 -3.56
C TYR A 212 12.55 17.18 -4.12
N ASP A 213 12.95 16.10 -3.43
CA ASP A 213 12.57 14.74 -3.78
C ASP A 213 11.04 14.58 -3.80
N LEU A 214 10.36 15.03 -2.73
CA LEU A 214 8.91 14.97 -2.62
C LEU A 214 8.22 15.71 -3.77
N PHE A 215 8.69 16.92 -4.10
CA PHE A 215 8.12 17.69 -5.20
C PHE A 215 8.37 17.05 -6.55
N THR A 216 9.57 16.54 -6.80
CA THR A 216 9.91 15.82 -8.03
C THR A 216 9.00 14.61 -8.23
N TYR A 217 8.77 13.83 -7.17
CA TYR A 217 7.92 12.65 -7.25
C TYR A 217 6.44 13.00 -7.43
N LEU A 218 5.91 13.89 -6.61
CA LEU A 218 4.47 14.15 -6.52
C LEU A 218 3.97 15.21 -7.52
N SER A 219 4.85 15.88 -8.26
CA SER A 219 4.46 16.79 -9.34
C SER A 219 4.20 16.09 -10.67
N GLY A 220 4.52 14.80 -10.77
CA GLY A 220 4.41 14.03 -12.00
C GLY A 220 5.57 14.21 -12.97
N GLN A 221 6.64 14.94 -12.59
CA GLN A 221 7.79 15.18 -13.47
C GLN A 221 8.46 13.89 -13.98
N LEU A 222 8.37 12.80 -13.22
CA LEU A 222 8.97 11.52 -13.60
C LEU A 222 7.97 10.53 -14.21
N ASP A 223 6.71 10.90 -14.36
CA ASP A 223 5.65 9.99 -14.81
C ASP A 223 5.85 9.51 -16.24
N PHE A 224 6.48 10.33 -17.09
CA PHE A 224 6.77 9.98 -18.47
C PHE A 224 7.69 8.76 -18.59
N LEU A 225 8.55 8.49 -17.61
CA LEU A 225 9.43 7.32 -17.59
C LEU A 225 8.65 6.00 -17.45
N TYR A 226 7.39 6.05 -17.05
CA TYR A 226 6.55 4.90 -16.76
C TYR A 226 5.32 4.81 -17.69
N LEU A 227 5.22 5.62 -18.75
CA LEU A 227 4.09 5.63 -19.66
C LEU A 227 3.80 4.24 -20.25
N ASN A 228 4.81 3.59 -20.82
CA ASN A 228 4.65 2.26 -21.42
C ASN A 228 4.17 1.21 -20.41
N GLU A 229 4.69 1.24 -19.18
CA GLU A 229 4.25 0.32 -18.10
C GLU A 229 2.79 0.56 -17.72
N ARG A 230 2.39 1.83 -17.64
CA ARG A 230 1.02 2.25 -17.29
C ARG A 230 0.03 1.84 -18.38
N GLU A 231 0.33 2.11 -19.64
CA GLU A 231 -0.52 1.74 -20.77
C GLU A 231 -0.67 0.23 -20.90
N THR A 232 0.43 -0.52 -20.78
CA THR A 232 0.39 -1.99 -20.77
C THR A 232 -0.53 -2.54 -19.69
N LEU A 233 -0.55 -1.97 -18.48
CA LEU A 233 -1.45 -2.43 -17.42
C LEU A 233 -2.91 -1.99 -17.61
N LYS A 234 -3.14 -0.83 -18.24
CA LYS A 234 -4.49 -0.34 -18.53
C LYS A 234 -5.18 -1.14 -19.64
N SER A 235 -4.41 -1.57 -20.65
CA SER A 235 -4.91 -2.30 -21.82
C SER A 235 -5.21 -3.79 -21.53
N ASN A 236 -4.68 -4.36 -20.46
CA ASN A 236 -4.89 -5.73 -20.01
C ASN A 236 -5.89 -5.80 -18.84
#